data_e67527b3a0bbf9f19b0b73d120daf56a
#
_entry.id   e67527b3a0bbf9f19b0b73d120daf56a
#
_cell.length_a   1.000
_cell.length_b   1.000
_cell.length_c   1.000
_cell.angle_alpha   90.00
_cell.angle_beta   90.00
_cell.angle_gamma   90.00
#
_symmetry.space_group_name_H-M   'P 1'
#
loop_
_entity.id
_entity.type
_entity.pdbx_description
1 polymer ?
#
loop_
_entity_poly.entity_id
_entity_poly.type
_entity_poly.pdbx_seq_one_letter_code
_entity_poly.pdbx_strand_id
1 'polypeptide(L)'
;MRALEANGRAMLLGLQNVQGYNPTHIARYDEYMSALNGGYEQNYHFIDVFKDGLDSPLLDLLNVRYIIVPAQPSQEDTEGTQQFKQFESTHPTVYEDGQTRVLENRAALPRAWIVHSAQRVGSEKEALDLLSTSQVDPKQTALLEEEPSEELSQSDDASTDEAEVTEYEANQVQVKTSAEAPGLLVLSEVYYPSWKAYVDGRPAPVYVADGLLRSVAIPAGEHVVELRYESWTLRMGIAISVVACVALIALTISAGVRHWRKGVGGKKHTTTSTSP
;
A
#
# COMPACT_ATOMS: atom_id res chain seq x y z
N MET A 1 2.83 19.16 13.17
CA MET A 1 1.44 18.87 12.77
C MET A 1 1.09 17.45 13.23
N ARG A 2 0.47 17.29 14.43
CA ARG A 2 0.19 15.98 15.04
C ARG A 2 -1.32 15.81 15.34
N ALA A 3 -2.16 16.32 14.45
CA ALA A 3 -3.58 16.43 14.73
C ALA A 3 -4.35 15.11 14.66
N LEU A 4 -3.81 14.07 14.04
CA LEU A 4 -4.39 12.73 13.98
C LEU A 4 -3.39 11.65 14.37
N GLU A 5 -2.63 11.90 15.43
CA GLU A 5 -1.89 10.84 16.13
C GLU A 5 -2.82 9.81 16.77
N ALA A 6 -3.70 9.34 16.00
CA ALA A 6 -4.38 8.17 16.42
C ALA A 6 -3.83 7.03 15.59
N ASN A 7 -2.63 6.60 15.94
CA ASN A 7 -2.09 5.34 15.49
C ASN A 7 -3.22 4.31 15.39
N GLY A 8 -3.66 4.03 14.17
CA GLY A 8 -4.75 3.08 13.92
C GLY A 8 -6.19 3.59 14.04
N ARG A 9 -6.49 4.83 14.47
CA ARG A 9 -7.89 5.31 14.51
C ARG A 9 -8.51 5.45 13.12
N ALA A 10 -7.74 5.91 12.14
CA ALA A 10 -8.20 5.97 10.75
C ALA A 10 -8.67 4.57 10.28
N MET A 11 -7.87 3.54 10.55
CA MET A 11 -8.19 2.15 10.22
C MET A 11 -9.44 1.65 10.95
N LEU A 12 -9.64 2.01 12.22
CA LEU A 12 -10.85 1.64 12.97
C LEU A 12 -12.13 2.27 12.40
N LEU A 13 -12.00 3.40 11.73
CA LEU A 13 -13.09 4.12 11.06
C LEU A 13 -13.23 3.72 9.58
N GLY A 14 -12.44 2.76 9.08
CA GLY A 14 -12.42 2.40 7.67
C GLY A 14 -11.82 3.46 6.76
N LEU A 15 -11.07 4.42 7.31
CA LEU A 15 -10.40 5.47 6.55
C LEU A 15 -9.00 5.01 6.15
N GLN A 16 -8.61 5.34 4.93
CA GLN A 16 -7.25 5.14 4.44
C GLN A 16 -6.42 6.39 4.75
N ASN A 17 -5.16 6.19 5.10
CA ASN A 17 -4.25 7.27 5.45
C ASN A 17 -2.86 6.98 4.86
N VAL A 18 -2.24 7.99 4.27
CA VAL A 18 -0.86 7.92 3.74
C VAL A 18 0.19 8.14 4.82
N GLN A 19 -0.21 8.64 5.97
CA GLN A 19 0.64 8.84 7.14
C GLN A 19 0.43 7.72 8.15
N GLY A 20 1.43 7.45 8.97
CA GLY A 20 1.26 6.48 10.04
C GLY A 20 2.53 6.13 10.79
N TYR A 21 2.36 5.26 11.77
CA TYR A 21 3.43 4.63 12.51
C TYR A 21 3.50 3.15 12.13
N ASN A 22 4.61 2.73 11.55
CA ASN A 22 4.88 1.32 11.28
C ASN A 22 6.38 1.05 11.45
N PRO A 23 6.79 0.12 12.30
CA PRO A 23 8.22 -0.25 12.44
C PRO A 23 8.78 -1.01 11.24
N THR A 24 7.92 -1.44 10.32
CA THR A 24 8.33 -2.17 9.11
C THR A 24 7.88 -1.38 7.90
N HIS A 25 8.82 -0.72 7.25
CA HIS A 25 8.56 0.10 6.09
C HIS A 25 8.89 -0.65 4.78
N ILE A 26 8.23 -0.24 3.71
CA ILE A 26 8.59 -0.60 2.35
C ILE A 26 9.57 0.49 1.86
N ALA A 27 10.82 0.13 1.56
CA ALA A 27 11.86 1.09 1.19
C ALA A 27 11.42 2.04 0.07
N ARG A 28 10.76 1.53 -0.96
CA ARG A 28 10.19 2.32 -2.05
C ARG A 28 9.16 3.36 -1.57
N TYR A 29 8.37 3.04 -0.55
CA TYR A 29 7.44 4.00 0.03
C TYR A 29 8.16 5.09 0.82
N ASP A 30 9.24 4.76 1.51
CA ASP A 30 10.06 5.75 2.23
C ASP A 30 10.74 6.72 1.26
N GLU A 31 11.28 6.22 0.13
CA GLU A 31 11.88 7.04 -0.92
C GLU A 31 10.84 7.97 -1.59
N TYR A 32 9.66 7.42 -1.87
CA TYR A 32 8.54 8.21 -2.39
C TYR A 32 8.14 9.33 -1.43
N MET A 33 7.96 9.03 -0.16
CA MET A 33 7.59 10.01 0.86
C MET A 33 8.70 11.03 1.13
N SER A 34 9.97 10.63 0.96
CA SER A 34 11.10 11.56 0.99
C SER A 34 11.04 12.55 -0.18
N ALA A 35 10.84 12.05 -1.41
CA ALA A 35 10.69 12.89 -2.60
C ALA A 35 9.47 13.83 -2.48
N LEU A 36 8.31 13.29 -2.01
CA LEU A 36 7.10 14.06 -1.75
C LEU A 36 7.36 15.24 -0.80
N ASN A 37 8.19 15.04 0.22
CA ASN A 37 8.55 16.05 1.20
C ASN A 37 9.80 16.90 0.82
N GLY A 38 10.16 16.97 -0.45
CA GLY A 38 11.28 17.77 -0.93
C GLY A 38 12.67 17.22 -0.57
N GLY A 39 12.80 15.92 -0.36
CA GLY A 39 14.04 15.23 -0.04
C GLY A 39 14.31 15.05 1.44
N TYR A 40 13.34 15.34 2.30
CA TYR A 40 13.46 15.04 3.73
C TYR A 40 13.41 13.55 3.99
N GLU A 41 14.44 13.00 4.64
CA GLU A 41 14.43 11.62 5.12
C GLU A 41 13.33 11.41 6.17
N GLN A 42 12.54 10.36 6.00
CA GLN A 42 11.51 9.98 6.96
C GLN A 42 12.12 9.51 8.28
N ASN A 43 11.46 9.82 9.39
CA ASN A 43 11.88 9.31 10.69
C ASN A 43 11.62 7.79 10.74
N TYR A 44 12.55 7.04 11.33
CA TYR A 44 12.64 5.57 11.33
C TYR A 44 11.35 4.79 11.66
N HIS A 45 10.34 5.43 12.23
CA HIS A 45 9.07 4.78 12.61
C HIS A 45 7.82 5.53 12.15
N PHE A 46 7.98 6.75 11.64
CA PHE A 46 6.87 7.60 11.26
C PHE A 46 6.97 7.96 9.79
N ILE A 47 5.84 7.82 9.11
CA ILE A 47 5.66 8.33 7.77
C ILE A 47 4.75 9.55 7.91
N ASP A 48 5.30 10.72 7.64
CA ASP A 48 4.59 11.99 7.75
C ASP A 48 4.64 12.77 6.43
N VAL A 49 3.59 13.52 6.16
CA VAL A 49 3.60 14.57 5.14
C VAL A 49 3.91 15.88 5.83
N PHE A 50 5.05 16.49 5.48
CA PHE A 50 5.45 17.80 5.97
C PHE A 50 4.80 18.91 5.14
N LYS A 51 4.95 20.16 5.59
CA LYS A 51 4.36 21.31 4.90
C LYS A 51 4.76 21.41 3.41
N ASP A 52 6.02 21.10 3.09
CA ASP A 52 6.55 21.13 1.72
C ASP A 52 5.96 20.02 0.83
N GLY A 53 5.47 18.94 1.45
CA GLY A 53 4.79 17.84 0.75
C GLY A 53 3.31 18.08 0.45
N LEU A 54 2.70 19.08 1.10
CA LEU A 54 1.27 19.35 0.89
C LEU A 54 0.94 19.84 -0.52
N ASP A 55 1.84 20.59 -1.14
CA ASP A 55 1.70 21.09 -2.52
C ASP A 55 2.42 20.20 -3.54
N SER A 56 2.91 19.02 -3.13
CA SER A 56 3.62 18.11 -4.01
C SER A 56 2.65 17.39 -4.96
N PRO A 57 2.91 17.33 -6.28
CA PRO A 57 2.11 16.54 -7.21
C PRO A 57 2.15 15.04 -6.89
N LEU A 58 3.14 14.57 -6.14
CA LEU A 58 3.21 13.20 -5.65
C LEU A 58 2.10 12.88 -4.63
N LEU A 59 1.58 13.89 -3.91
CA LEU A 59 0.46 13.72 -3.00
C LEU A 59 -0.84 13.38 -3.76
N ASP A 60 -1.01 13.96 -4.95
CA ASP A 60 -2.18 13.72 -5.80
C ASP A 60 -2.24 12.27 -6.30
N LEU A 61 -1.08 11.70 -6.64
CA LEU A 61 -0.92 10.30 -7.06
C LEU A 61 -1.31 9.30 -5.97
N LEU A 62 -1.18 9.67 -4.70
CA LEU A 62 -1.60 8.83 -3.56
C LEU A 62 -3.11 8.91 -3.29
N ASN A 63 -3.91 9.52 -4.17
CA ASN A 63 -5.36 9.69 -3.99
C ASN A 63 -5.72 10.40 -2.67
N VAL A 64 -4.88 11.33 -2.21
CA VAL A 64 -5.14 12.08 -0.98
C VAL A 64 -6.15 13.18 -1.25
N ARG A 65 -7.41 12.86 -1.05
CA ARG A 65 -8.53 13.75 -1.33
C ARG A 65 -8.80 14.74 -0.18
N TYR A 66 -8.57 14.33 1.04
CA TYR A 66 -8.85 15.15 2.21
C TYR A 66 -7.62 15.33 3.08
N ILE A 67 -7.39 16.56 3.51
CA ILE A 67 -6.28 16.95 4.37
C ILE A 67 -6.86 17.52 5.65
N ILE A 68 -6.52 16.89 6.77
CA ILE A 68 -7.05 17.26 8.08
C ILE A 68 -6.00 18.08 8.82
N VAL A 69 -6.38 19.28 9.21
CA VAL A 69 -5.49 20.27 9.84
C VAL A 69 -6.13 20.83 11.12
N PRO A 70 -5.33 21.36 12.07
CA PRO A 70 -5.87 22.09 13.21
C PRO A 70 -6.62 23.36 12.76
N ALA A 71 -7.78 23.66 13.37
CA ALA A 71 -8.55 24.88 13.09
C ALA A 71 -7.77 26.16 13.43
N GLN A 72 -6.85 26.08 14.41
CA GLN A 72 -5.97 27.20 14.77
C GLN A 72 -4.51 26.77 14.54
N PRO A 73 -3.79 27.43 13.61
CA PRO A 73 -2.38 27.16 13.40
C PRO A 73 -1.56 27.56 14.64
N SER A 74 -0.43 26.88 14.86
CA SER A 74 0.50 27.23 15.92
C SER A 74 1.00 28.65 15.75
N GLN A 75 1.00 29.45 16.82
CA GLN A 75 1.46 30.85 16.80
C GLN A 75 3.00 30.98 16.72
N GLU A 76 3.73 29.90 16.86
CA GLU A 76 5.21 29.90 17.01
C GLU A 76 5.97 29.86 15.67
N ASP A 77 5.33 29.45 14.56
CA ASP A 77 5.96 29.36 13.23
C ASP A 77 5.34 30.37 12.26
N THR A 78 5.97 31.56 12.12
CA THR A 78 5.48 32.62 11.24
C THR A 78 5.61 32.28 9.75
N GLU A 79 6.67 31.57 9.34
CA GLU A 79 6.89 31.16 7.95
C GLU A 79 5.98 29.98 7.55
N GLY A 80 5.91 28.96 8.39
CA GLY A 80 4.99 27.84 8.21
C GLY A 80 3.51 28.26 8.23
N THR A 81 3.18 29.29 9.00
CA THR A 81 1.83 29.87 9.02
C THR A 81 1.47 30.57 7.70
N GLN A 82 2.41 31.22 7.04
CA GLN A 82 2.16 31.89 5.74
C GLN A 82 1.97 30.87 4.62
N GLN A 83 2.86 29.87 4.53
CA GLN A 83 2.72 28.78 3.55
C GLN A 83 1.41 28.01 3.73
N PHE A 84 1.04 27.73 5.00
CA PHE A 84 -0.21 27.07 5.31
C PHE A 84 -1.44 27.90 4.88
N LYS A 85 -1.43 29.20 5.10
CA LYS A 85 -2.50 30.11 4.61
C LYS A 85 -2.59 30.13 3.08
N GLN A 86 -1.47 30.08 2.39
CA GLN A 86 -1.44 29.99 0.93
C GLN A 86 -2.06 28.66 0.49
N PHE A 87 -1.67 27.54 1.10
CA PHE A 87 -2.25 26.21 0.87
C PHE A 87 -3.76 26.21 1.12
N GLU A 88 -4.23 26.76 2.25
CA GLU A 88 -5.66 26.92 2.55
C GLU A 88 -6.41 27.74 1.50
N SER A 89 -5.78 28.72 0.88
CA SER A 89 -6.43 29.55 -0.13
C SER A 89 -6.72 28.82 -1.44
N THR A 90 -5.99 27.75 -1.72
CA THR A 90 -6.14 26.92 -2.92
C THR A 90 -6.98 25.66 -2.68
N HIS A 91 -7.16 25.26 -1.40
CA HIS A 91 -7.89 24.07 -1.00
C HIS A 91 -9.17 24.45 -0.24
N PRO A 92 -10.37 24.20 -0.78
CA PRO A 92 -11.61 24.59 -0.12
C PRO A 92 -11.82 23.79 1.18
N THR A 93 -12.25 24.49 2.22
CA THR A 93 -12.67 23.89 3.48
C THR A 93 -14.03 23.21 3.27
N VAL A 94 -14.10 21.88 3.52
CA VAL A 94 -15.33 21.10 3.42
C VAL A 94 -15.93 20.76 4.79
N TYR A 95 -15.15 20.88 5.85
CA TYR A 95 -15.60 20.74 7.24
C TYR A 95 -14.72 21.59 8.17
N GLU A 96 -15.34 22.20 9.18
CA GLU A 96 -14.66 22.92 10.25
C GLU A 96 -15.41 22.83 11.57
N ASP A 97 -14.68 22.62 12.64
CA ASP A 97 -15.14 22.76 14.01
C ASP A 97 -14.13 23.59 14.84
N GLY A 98 -14.33 23.69 16.17
CA GLY A 98 -13.44 24.48 17.03
C GLY A 98 -12.00 23.96 17.15
N GLN A 99 -11.70 22.74 16.67
CA GLN A 99 -10.39 22.09 16.80
C GLN A 99 -9.80 21.66 15.46
N THR A 100 -10.65 21.33 14.51
CA THR A 100 -10.23 20.64 13.27
C THR A 100 -10.84 21.32 12.05
N ARG A 101 -10.07 21.36 10.97
CA ARG A 101 -10.53 21.75 9.65
C ARG A 101 -10.15 20.67 8.64
N VAL A 102 -11.04 20.39 7.71
CA VAL A 102 -10.80 19.45 6.61
C VAL A 102 -10.79 20.22 5.30
N LEU A 103 -9.69 20.11 4.59
CA LEU A 103 -9.47 20.72 3.28
C LEU A 103 -9.64 19.66 2.20
N GLU A 104 -10.25 20.01 1.07
CA GLU A 104 -10.38 19.14 -0.09
C GLU A 104 -9.24 19.39 -1.08
N ASN A 105 -8.50 18.34 -1.40
CA ASN A 105 -7.56 18.34 -2.52
C ASN A 105 -8.30 17.91 -3.80
N ARG A 106 -8.59 18.86 -4.68
CA ARG A 106 -9.28 18.61 -5.96
C ARG A 106 -8.36 18.10 -7.06
N ALA A 107 -7.04 18.18 -6.86
CA ALA A 107 -6.05 17.68 -7.80
C ALA A 107 -5.82 16.18 -7.64
N ALA A 108 -6.24 15.58 -6.50
CA ALA A 108 -6.06 14.17 -6.22
C ALA A 108 -6.57 13.29 -7.37
N LEU A 109 -5.72 12.39 -7.85
CA LEU A 109 -6.07 11.41 -8.86
C LEU A 109 -7.07 10.39 -8.29
N PRO A 110 -7.89 9.76 -9.13
CA PRO A 110 -8.78 8.69 -8.69
C PRO A 110 -7.98 7.50 -8.18
N ARG A 111 -8.66 6.54 -7.51
CA ARG A 111 -8.02 5.30 -7.04
C ARG A 111 -7.49 4.43 -8.18
N ALA A 112 -8.13 4.49 -9.32
CA ALA A 112 -7.73 3.80 -10.53
C ALA A 112 -7.99 4.70 -11.75
N TRP A 113 -7.10 4.69 -12.72
CA TRP A 113 -7.25 5.41 -13.99
C TRP A 113 -6.50 4.70 -15.11
N ILE A 114 -6.82 5.04 -16.35
CA ILE A 114 -6.24 4.45 -17.55
C ILE A 114 -5.38 5.49 -18.24
N VAL A 115 -4.20 5.08 -18.70
CA VAL A 115 -3.32 5.89 -19.57
C VAL A 115 -2.91 5.10 -20.80
N HIS A 116 -2.73 5.78 -21.92
CA HIS A 116 -2.37 5.17 -23.22
C HIS A 116 -0.92 5.43 -23.61
N SER A 117 -0.17 6.11 -22.76
CA SER A 117 1.24 6.39 -22.95
C SER A 117 2.06 5.89 -21.78
N ALA A 118 3.21 5.31 -22.07
CA ALA A 118 4.20 4.96 -21.07
C ALA A 118 5.57 5.48 -21.50
N GLN A 119 6.31 6.01 -20.53
CA GLN A 119 7.70 6.39 -20.69
C GLN A 119 8.57 5.48 -19.83
N ARG A 120 9.56 4.85 -20.43
CA ARG A 120 10.53 4.06 -19.66
C ARG A 120 11.48 4.96 -18.91
N VAL A 121 11.73 4.64 -17.66
CA VAL A 121 12.71 5.27 -16.78
C VAL A 121 13.76 4.25 -16.31
N GLY A 122 14.96 4.71 -16.00
CA GLY A 122 16.04 3.83 -15.57
C GLY A 122 16.02 3.50 -14.08
N SER A 123 15.24 4.23 -13.28
CA SER A 123 15.15 4.02 -11.83
C SER A 123 13.91 4.68 -11.23
N GLU A 124 13.55 4.23 -10.03
CA GLU A 124 12.55 4.86 -9.16
C GLU A 124 12.84 6.36 -8.97
N LYS A 125 14.10 6.69 -8.65
CA LYS A 125 14.49 8.09 -8.43
C LYS A 125 14.24 8.97 -9.65
N GLU A 126 14.52 8.50 -10.85
CA GLU A 126 14.25 9.23 -12.09
C GLU A 126 12.74 9.48 -12.27
N ALA A 127 11.90 8.47 -11.99
CA ALA A 127 10.46 8.63 -12.02
C ALA A 127 9.99 9.72 -11.04
N LEU A 128 10.47 9.67 -9.81
CA LEU A 128 10.10 10.64 -8.77
C LEU A 128 10.59 12.05 -9.09
N ASP A 129 11.79 12.21 -9.65
CA ASP A 129 12.35 13.50 -10.08
C ASP A 129 11.50 14.12 -11.21
N LEU A 130 11.07 13.32 -12.20
CA LEU A 130 10.21 13.77 -13.30
C LEU A 130 8.81 14.20 -12.81
N LEU A 131 8.21 13.42 -11.91
CA LEU A 131 6.88 13.70 -11.36
C LEU A 131 6.88 14.90 -10.41
N SER A 132 7.84 14.97 -9.49
CA SER A 132 7.92 16.06 -8.52
C SER A 132 8.15 17.43 -9.16
N THR A 133 8.80 17.44 -10.33
CA THR A 133 9.03 18.65 -11.13
C THR A 133 7.95 18.90 -12.19
N SER A 134 6.88 18.09 -12.21
CA SER A 134 5.76 18.17 -13.18
C SER A 134 6.21 18.15 -14.65
N GLN A 135 7.30 17.45 -14.96
CA GLN A 135 7.77 17.27 -16.33
C GLN A 135 6.93 16.24 -17.10
N VAL A 136 6.25 15.36 -16.39
CA VAL A 136 5.34 14.35 -16.93
C VAL A 136 4.01 14.47 -16.21
N ASP A 137 2.91 14.47 -16.97
CA ASP A 137 1.55 14.42 -16.44
C ASP A 137 1.14 12.95 -16.23
N PRO A 138 0.99 12.48 -14.99
CA PRO A 138 0.64 11.08 -14.71
C PRO A 138 -0.79 10.71 -15.11
N LYS A 139 -1.62 11.70 -15.48
CA LYS A 139 -2.95 11.45 -16.05
C LYS A 139 -2.88 10.99 -17.51
N GLN A 140 -1.77 11.22 -18.19
CA GLN A 140 -1.59 10.91 -19.60
C GLN A 140 -0.51 9.86 -19.85
N THR A 141 0.55 9.85 -19.03
CA THR A 141 1.73 9.02 -19.25
C THR A 141 2.19 8.40 -17.93
N ALA A 142 2.24 7.06 -17.88
CA ALA A 142 2.83 6.35 -16.76
C ALA A 142 4.35 6.21 -16.93
N LEU A 143 5.10 6.37 -15.85
CA LEU A 143 6.55 6.13 -15.82
C LEU A 143 6.82 4.70 -15.38
N LEU A 144 7.39 3.87 -16.25
CA LEU A 144 7.63 2.46 -16.00
C LEU A 144 9.12 2.14 -15.95
N GLU A 145 9.54 1.28 -15.02
CA GLU A 145 10.91 0.76 -14.96
C GLU A 145 11.16 -0.35 -16.01
N GLU A 146 10.09 -1.02 -16.45
CA GLU A 146 10.12 -2.09 -17.46
C GLU A 146 9.15 -1.75 -18.60
N GLU A 147 9.47 -2.17 -19.82
CA GLU A 147 8.56 -2.02 -20.93
C GLU A 147 7.35 -2.96 -20.76
N PRO A 148 6.13 -2.47 -20.99
CA PRO A 148 4.95 -3.32 -20.97
C PRO A 148 5.05 -4.38 -22.07
N SER A 149 4.55 -5.58 -21.77
CA SER A 149 4.57 -6.71 -22.75
C SER A 149 3.59 -6.53 -23.91
N GLU A 150 2.65 -5.61 -23.78
CA GLU A 150 1.65 -5.27 -24.79
C GLU A 150 1.93 -3.86 -25.33
N GLU A 151 1.78 -3.69 -26.65
CA GLU A 151 1.89 -2.38 -27.27
C GLU A 151 0.71 -1.50 -26.84
N LEU A 152 1.03 -0.35 -26.28
CA LEU A 152 0.04 0.67 -25.96
C LEU A 152 -0.30 1.43 -27.25
N SER A 153 -1.57 1.73 -27.45
CA SER A 153 -2.01 2.52 -28.59
C SER A 153 -2.49 3.88 -28.08
N GLN A 154 -2.04 4.96 -28.73
CA GLN A 154 -2.58 6.27 -28.43
C GLN A 154 -4.08 6.28 -28.72
N SER A 155 -4.87 6.71 -27.73
CA SER A 155 -6.28 6.99 -27.92
C SER A 155 -6.43 8.46 -28.34
N ASP A 156 -7.23 8.70 -29.36
CA ASP A 156 -7.55 10.07 -29.79
C ASP A 156 -8.50 10.76 -28.78
N ASP A 157 -9.23 10.00 -27.96
CA ASP A 157 -10.16 10.50 -26.95
C ASP A 157 -10.16 9.65 -25.66
N ALA A 158 -9.12 9.81 -24.84
CA ALA A 158 -9.04 9.15 -23.51
C ALA A 158 -10.10 9.68 -22.49
N SER A 159 -10.93 10.64 -22.88
CA SER A 159 -11.95 11.22 -22.00
C SER A 159 -13.12 10.28 -21.72
N THR A 160 -13.26 9.19 -22.49
CA THR A 160 -14.31 8.18 -22.35
C THR A 160 -13.86 6.94 -21.56
N ASP A 161 -12.58 6.85 -21.23
CA ASP A 161 -12.06 5.73 -20.46
C ASP A 161 -12.56 5.74 -19.01
N GLU A 162 -12.99 4.59 -18.54
CA GLU A 162 -13.50 4.43 -17.19
C GLU A 162 -12.74 3.32 -16.46
N ALA A 163 -12.40 3.56 -15.19
CA ALA A 163 -11.85 2.58 -14.27
C ALA A 163 -12.57 2.68 -12.92
N GLU A 164 -13.43 1.71 -12.63
CA GLU A 164 -14.23 1.67 -11.42
C GLU A 164 -13.74 0.55 -10.48
N VAL A 165 -13.33 0.89 -9.27
CA VAL A 165 -13.00 -0.09 -8.24
C VAL A 165 -14.31 -0.65 -7.70
N THR A 166 -14.61 -1.92 -8.00
CA THR A 166 -15.85 -2.60 -7.62
C THR A 166 -15.73 -3.42 -6.34
N GLU A 167 -14.51 -3.87 -6.01
CA GLU A 167 -14.20 -4.57 -4.78
C GLU A 167 -12.86 -4.07 -4.23
N TYR A 168 -12.81 -3.82 -2.93
CA TYR A 168 -11.59 -3.36 -2.25
C TYR A 168 -11.44 -4.04 -0.89
N GLU A 169 -10.59 -5.05 -0.84
CA GLU A 169 -10.27 -5.81 0.35
C GLU A 169 -8.77 -5.83 0.62
N ALA A 170 -8.35 -6.25 1.80
CA ALA A 170 -6.94 -6.25 2.21
C ALA A 170 -6.02 -7.06 1.27
N ASN A 171 -6.55 -8.12 0.64
CA ASN A 171 -5.79 -9.03 -0.21
C ASN A 171 -6.35 -9.17 -1.63
N GLN A 172 -7.36 -8.38 -1.96
CA GLN A 172 -8.02 -8.43 -3.27
C GLN A 172 -8.54 -7.05 -3.65
N VAL A 173 -8.29 -6.64 -4.89
CA VAL A 173 -8.87 -5.45 -5.49
C VAL A 173 -9.42 -5.86 -6.85
N GLN A 174 -10.66 -5.45 -7.15
CA GLN A 174 -11.27 -5.66 -8.46
C GLN A 174 -11.61 -4.31 -9.08
N VAL A 175 -11.24 -4.16 -10.34
CA VAL A 175 -11.50 -2.95 -11.12
C VAL A 175 -12.20 -3.36 -12.42
N LYS A 176 -13.32 -2.71 -12.71
CA LYS A 176 -13.93 -2.74 -14.03
C LYS A 176 -13.32 -1.62 -14.86
N THR A 177 -12.92 -1.94 -16.07
CA THR A 177 -12.33 -0.98 -17.00
C THR A 177 -13.15 -0.96 -18.30
N SER A 178 -13.25 0.22 -18.89
CA SER A 178 -13.74 0.44 -20.25
C SER A 178 -12.74 1.36 -20.93
N ALA A 179 -12.04 0.87 -21.96
CA ALA A 179 -10.99 1.60 -22.64
C ALA A 179 -11.19 1.58 -24.16
N GLU A 180 -11.06 2.72 -24.84
CA GLU A 180 -11.19 2.79 -26.30
C GLU A 180 -10.04 2.11 -27.04
N ALA A 181 -8.85 2.10 -26.43
CA ALA A 181 -7.64 1.53 -26.99
C ALA A 181 -6.87 0.72 -25.90
N PRO A 182 -5.93 -0.16 -26.28
CA PRO A 182 -5.04 -0.79 -25.32
C PRO A 182 -4.29 0.25 -24.49
N GLY A 183 -4.29 0.06 -23.16
CA GLY A 183 -3.74 1.03 -22.23
C GLY A 183 -3.14 0.37 -20.97
N LEU A 184 -2.74 1.20 -20.03
CA LEU A 184 -2.31 0.81 -18.70
C LEU A 184 -3.35 1.26 -17.68
N LEU A 185 -3.92 0.31 -16.96
CA LEU A 185 -4.65 0.59 -15.73
C LEU A 185 -3.62 0.88 -14.64
N VAL A 186 -3.61 2.11 -14.12
CA VAL A 186 -2.79 2.51 -12.97
C VAL A 186 -3.66 2.56 -11.72
N LEU A 187 -3.15 2.02 -10.62
CA LEU A 187 -3.83 2.04 -9.33
C LEU A 187 -3.00 2.83 -8.32
N SER A 188 -3.64 3.76 -7.61
CA SER A 188 -3.04 4.46 -6.46
C SER A 188 -2.86 3.53 -5.28
N GLU A 189 -2.04 2.50 -5.49
CA GLU A 189 -1.75 1.41 -4.55
C GLU A 189 -0.27 1.07 -4.61
N VAL A 190 0.36 0.92 -3.44
CA VAL A 190 1.79 0.60 -3.34
C VAL A 190 2.09 -0.73 -3.99
N TYR A 191 3.06 -0.74 -4.92
CA TYR A 191 3.57 -1.97 -5.50
C TYR A 191 4.27 -2.85 -4.46
N TYR A 192 3.94 -4.15 -4.49
CA TYR A 192 4.67 -5.17 -3.75
C TYR A 192 4.70 -6.48 -4.55
N PRO A 193 5.84 -7.22 -4.58
CA PRO A 193 6.05 -8.34 -5.51
C PRO A 193 5.04 -9.50 -5.41
N SER A 194 4.33 -9.62 -4.29
CA SER A 194 3.35 -10.70 -4.08
C SER A 194 1.97 -10.40 -4.65
N TRP A 195 1.74 -9.22 -5.19
CA TRP A 195 0.51 -8.94 -5.92
C TRP A 195 0.56 -9.55 -7.32
N LYS A 196 -0.52 -10.24 -7.70
CA LYS A 196 -0.73 -10.83 -9.01
C LYS A 196 -1.96 -10.22 -9.64
N ALA A 197 -1.91 -10.00 -10.95
CA ALA A 197 -3.04 -9.48 -11.70
C ALA A 197 -3.62 -10.54 -12.63
N TYR A 198 -4.92 -10.42 -12.86
CA TYR A 198 -5.68 -11.22 -13.79
C TYR A 198 -6.62 -10.30 -14.57
N VAL A 199 -6.53 -10.32 -15.90
CA VAL A 199 -7.47 -9.62 -16.80
C VAL A 199 -8.42 -10.68 -17.35
N ASP A 200 -9.70 -10.58 -17.04
CA ASP A 200 -10.74 -11.57 -17.36
C ASP A 200 -10.35 -13.01 -16.96
N GLY A 201 -9.75 -13.12 -15.78
CA GLY A 201 -9.28 -14.39 -15.22
C GLY A 201 -7.98 -14.94 -15.83
N ARG A 202 -7.35 -14.23 -16.78
CA ARG A 202 -6.05 -14.61 -17.36
C ARG A 202 -4.92 -13.87 -16.65
N PRO A 203 -3.84 -14.55 -16.24
CA PRO A 203 -2.71 -13.91 -15.59
C PRO A 203 -2.11 -12.80 -16.45
N ALA A 204 -1.83 -11.65 -15.83
CA ALA A 204 -1.20 -10.49 -16.44
C ALA A 204 -0.03 -10.00 -15.57
N PRO A 205 1.02 -9.41 -16.15
CA PRO A 205 2.10 -8.79 -15.40
C PRO A 205 1.59 -7.59 -14.58
N VAL A 206 2.18 -7.38 -13.39
CA VAL A 206 2.02 -6.17 -12.60
C VAL A 206 3.30 -5.38 -12.69
N TYR A 207 3.22 -4.17 -13.24
CA TYR A 207 4.34 -3.26 -13.39
C TYR A 207 4.39 -2.25 -12.25
N VAL A 208 5.60 -1.76 -11.96
CA VAL A 208 5.79 -0.57 -11.12
C VAL A 208 5.56 0.65 -12.00
N ALA A 209 4.57 1.46 -11.66
CA ALA A 209 4.32 2.73 -12.29
C ALA A 209 4.65 3.89 -11.33
N ASP A 210 5.13 4.99 -11.89
CA ASP A 210 5.29 6.26 -11.19
C ASP A 210 6.14 6.16 -9.90
N GLY A 211 7.14 5.28 -9.95
CA GLY A 211 8.07 5.02 -8.86
C GLY A 211 7.51 4.16 -7.73
N LEU A 212 6.19 4.07 -7.54
CA LEU A 212 5.58 3.41 -6.39
C LEU A 212 4.37 2.55 -6.72
N LEU A 213 3.57 2.97 -7.71
CA LEU A 213 2.21 2.49 -7.91
C LEU A 213 2.17 1.16 -8.67
N ARG A 214 1.03 0.49 -8.65
CA ARG A 214 0.79 -0.71 -9.46
C ARG A 214 0.16 -0.34 -10.79
N SER A 215 0.58 -1.01 -11.85
CA SER A 215 -0.11 -0.91 -13.13
C SER A 215 -0.23 -2.27 -13.82
N VAL A 216 -1.24 -2.41 -14.67
CA VAL A 216 -1.56 -3.61 -15.44
C VAL A 216 -1.93 -3.20 -16.86
N ALA A 217 -1.32 -3.84 -17.86
CA ALA A 217 -1.71 -3.62 -19.25
C ALA A 217 -3.10 -4.23 -19.49
N ILE A 218 -3.98 -3.47 -20.15
CA ILE A 218 -5.35 -3.88 -20.49
C ILE A 218 -5.60 -3.72 -21.98
N PRO A 219 -6.37 -4.64 -22.60
CA PRO A 219 -6.83 -4.47 -24.00
C PRO A 219 -7.87 -3.35 -24.12
N ALA A 220 -8.23 -3.01 -25.35
CA ALA A 220 -9.40 -2.18 -25.61
C ALA A 220 -10.69 -2.92 -25.30
N GLY A 221 -11.71 -2.20 -24.82
CA GLY A 221 -13.04 -2.71 -24.49
C GLY A 221 -13.30 -2.75 -22.98
N GLU A 222 -14.34 -3.50 -22.62
CA GLU A 222 -14.72 -3.71 -21.23
C GLU A 222 -14.03 -4.93 -20.66
N HIS A 223 -13.34 -4.78 -19.54
CA HIS A 223 -12.60 -5.84 -18.88
C HIS A 223 -12.76 -5.79 -17.36
N VAL A 224 -12.51 -6.92 -16.71
CA VAL A 224 -12.41 -7.04 -15.26
C VAL A 224 -10.97 -7.37 -14.89
N VAL A 225 -10.33 -6.44 -14.19
CA VAL A 225 -8.97 -6.63 -13.67
C VAL A 225 -9.05 -6.96 -12.18
N GLU A 226 -8.54 -8.15 -11.84
CA GLU A 226 -8.44 -8.59 -10.45
C GLU A 226 -6.98 -8.58 -10.02
N LEU A 227 -6.70 -7.92 -8.90
CA LEU A 227 -5.41 -8.00 -8.22
C LEU A 227 -5.57 -8.81 -6.95
N ARG A 228 -4.72 -9.83 -6.76
CA ARG A 228 -4.73 -10.72 -5.59
C ARG A 228 -3.35 -10.76 -4.95
N TYR A 229 -3.32 -10.71 -3.61
CA TYR A 229 -2.08 -10.89 -2.87
C TYR A 229 -1.79 -12.38 -2.67
N GLU A 230 -0.78 -12.89 -3.36
CA GLU A 230 -0.40 -14.30 -3.38
C GLU A 230 1.05 -14.50 -2.95
N SER A 231 1.30 -14.53 -1.65
CA SER A 231 2.64 -14.73 -1.12
C SER A 231 3.00 -16.21 -0.99
N TRP A 232 3.88 -16.68 -1.87
CA TRP A 232 4.45 -18.03 -1.76
C TRP A 232 5.28 -18.21 -0.48
N THR A 233 6.05 -17.20 -0.11
CA THR A 233 6.88 -17.24 1.11
C THR A 233 6.04 -17.38 2.37
N LEU A 234 4.89 -16.72 2.45
CA LEU A 234 3.94 -16.87 3.54
C LEU A 234 3.37 -18.29 3.61
N ARG A 235 2.93 -18.84 2.46
CA ARG A 235 2.41 -20.22 2.38
C ARG A 235 3.46 -21.24 2.84
N MET A 236 4.71 -21.08 2.39
CA MET A 236 5.82 -21.94 2.83
C MET A 236 6.13 -21.78 4.31
N GLY A 237 6.14 -20.57 4.85
CA GLY A 237 6.35 -20.31 6.27
C GLY A 237 5.27 -20.97 7.14
N ILE A 238 4.01 -20.88 6.75
CA ILE A 238 2.89 -21.56 7.42
C ILE A 238 3.09 -23.09 7.38
N ALA A 239 3.41 -23.67 6.22
CA ALA A 239 3.61 -25.10 6.08
C ALA A 239 4.75 -25.61 6.98
N ILE A 240 5.89 -24.91 7.00
CA ILE A 240 7.03 -25.25 7.87
C ILE A 240 6.62 -25.17 9.35
N SER A 241 5.91 -24.12 9.75
CA SER A 241 5.45 -23.94 11.12
C SER A 241 4.50 -25.04 11.55
N VAL A 242 3.55 -25.44 10.69
CA VAL A 242 2.62 -26.55 10.96
C VAL A 242 3.40 -27.86 11.16
N VAL A 243 4.34 -28.17 10.27
CA VAL A 243 5.16 -29.40 10.38
C VAL A 243 5.97 -29.39 11.69
N ALA A 244 6.58 -28.25 12.05
CA ALA A 244 7.33 -28.12 13.30
C ALA A 244 6.43 -28.31 14.53
N CYS A 245 5.24 -27.73 14.55
CA CYS A 245 4.26 -27.92 15.64
C CYS A 245 3.83 -29.39 15.76
N VAL A 246 3.51 -30.05 14.65
CA VAL A 246 3.14 -31.47 14.67
C VAL A 246 4.29 -32.34 15.19
N ALA A 247 5.52 -32.08 14.76
CA ALA A 247 6.69 -32.81 15.24
C ALA A 247 6.90 -32.63 16.75
N LEU A 248 6.77 -31.41 17.28
CA LEU A 248 6.87 -31.11 18.70
C LEU A 248 5.79 -31.85 19.52
N ILE A 249 4.54 -31.83 19.03
CA ILE A 249 3.43 -32.53 19.66
C ILE A 249 3.73 -34.04 19.68
N ALA A 250 4.18 -34.64 18.59
CA ALA A 250 4.52 -36.06 18.52
C ALA A 250 5.66 -36.42 19.47
N LEU A 251 6.69 -35.59 19.58
CA LEU A 251 7.80 -35.77 20.50
C LEU A 251 7.35 -35.71 21.98
N THR A 252 6.52 -34.72 22.32
CA THR A 252 6.00 -34.57 23.69
C THR A 252 5.11 -35.74 24.08
N ILE A 253 4.22 -36.20 23.21
CA ILE A 253 3.39 -37.39 23.42
C ILE A 253 4.29 -38.62 23.59
N SER A 254 5.27 -38.83 22.72
CA SER A 254 6.17 -39.99 22.79
C SER A 254 7.03 -40.00 24.06
N ALA A 255 7.47 -38.83 24.51
CA ALA A 255 8.20 -38.67 25.78
C ALA A 255 7.28 -38.94 26.97
N GLY A 256 6.04 -38.47 26.98
CA GLY A 256 5.03 -38.72 27.99
C GLY A 256 4.71 -40.22 28.13
N VAL A 257 4.47 -40.91 27.01
CA VAL A 257 4.22 -42.35 26.97
C VAL A 257 5.42 -43.12 27.48
N ARG A 258 6.65 -42.75 27.11
CA ARG A 258 7.87 -43.38 27.61
C ARG A 258 8.04 -43.19 29.14
N HIS A 259 7.78 -42.02 29.65
CA HIS A 259 7.83 -41.70 31.06
C HIS A 259 6.79 -42.50 31.86
N TRP A 260 5.54 -42.57 31.37
CA TRP A 260 4.47 -43.35 32.00
C TRP A 260 4.79 -44.84 32.04
N ARG A 261 5.29 -45.44 30.94
CA ARG A 261 5.70 -46.88 30.90
C ARG A 261 6.83 -47.19 31.89
N LYS A 262 7.79 -46.30 32.13
CA LYS A 262 8.85 -46.46 33.10
C LYS A 262 8.31 -46.38 34.56
N GLY A 263 7.33 -45.52 34.83
CA GLY A 263 6.71 -45.37 36.14
C GLY A 263 5.84 -46.55 36.56
N VAL A 264 5.17 -47.22 35.61
CA VAL A 264 4.33 -48.40 35.87
C VAL A 264 5.17 -49.68 36.06
N GLY A 265 6.38 -49.76 35.47
CA GLY A 265 7.27 -50.92 35.61
C GLY A 265 8.07 -50.98 36.91
N GLY A 266 8.09 -49.92 37.73
CA GLY A 266 8.90 -49.83 38.97
C GLY A 266 8.24 -50.31 40.26
N LYS A 267 6.96 -50.71 40.25
CA LYS A 267 6.29 -51.29 41.41
C LYS A 267 6.37 -52.82 41.38
N LYS A 268 7.57 -53.40 41.47
CA LYS A 268 7.70 -54.81 41.87
C LYS A 268 7.69 -54.91 43.38
N HIS A 269 6.79 -55.75 43.91
CA HIS A 269 6.56 -56.16 45.23
C HIS A 269 7.85 -56.43 46.03
N THR A 270 8.02 -55.69 47.10
CA THR A 270 8.87 -56.16 48.22
C THR A 270 7.99 -57.02 49.17
N THR A 271 7.96 -58.31 48.94
CA THR A 271 7.42 -59.26 49.88
C THR A 271 8.42 -59.41 51.06
N THR A 272 8.12 -58.81 52.20
CA THR A 272 8.76 -59.04 53.44
C THR A 272 8.34 -60.43 53.94
N SER A 273 9.22 -61.41 53.84
CA SER A 273 9.05 -62.71 54.55
C SER A 273 9.46 -62.50 55.98
N THR A 274 8.49 -62.48 56.87
CA THR A 274 8.69 -62.75 58.31
C THR A 274 8.50 -64.24 58.52
N SER A 275 9.48 -64.93 59.03
CA SER A 275 9.38 -66.29 59.52
C SER A 275 9.87 -66.35 60.99
N PRO A 276 9.38 -67.34 61.82
CA PRO A 276 9.18 -67.31 63.26
C PRO A 276 10.41 -67.46 64.07
#